data_ded95db01f13d9102aecf405c12cdbaa
#
_entry.id   ded95db01f13d9102aecf405c12cdbaa
#
_cell.length_a   1.000
_cell.length_b   1.000
_cell.length_c   1.000
_cell.angle_alpha   90.00
_cell.angle_beta   90.00
_cell.angle_gamma   90.00
#
_symmetry.space_group_name_H-M   'P 1'
#
loop_
_entity.id
_entity.type
_entity.pdbx_description
1 polymer ?
#
loop_
_entity_poly.entity_id
_entity_poly.type
_entity_poly.pdbx_seq_one_letter_code
_entity_poly.pdbx_strand_id
1 'polypeptide(L)'
;MTRLFYICLLAFTSLGVGIPDSGVCVVEFNASFNAANSVDWLDKLSDCKGKRIDIAAEPALQKEHKIVVVPTVIVFNDGEEVERFQANIMMQLEATQDEVQEAVDEIIM
;
A
#
# COMPACT_ATOMS: atom_id res chain seq x y z
N MET A 1 -8.36 1.54 -34.22
CA MET A 1 -6.98 1.36 -34.47
C MET A 1 -6.13 2.07 -33.50
N THR A 2 -6.01 3.36 -33.58
CA THR A 2 -5.20 4.06 -32.61
C THR A 2 -5.67 3.83 -31.19
N ARG A 3 -6.95 3.72 -31.04
CA ARG A 3 -7.53 3.50 -29.75
C ARG A 3 -7.10 2.21 -29.10
N LEU A 4 -7.05 1.16 -29.87
CA LEU A 4 -6.64 -0.13 -29.40
C LEU A 4 -5.20 -0.12 -28.97
N PHE A 5 -4.38 0.50 -29.77
CA PHE A 5 -2.97 0.61 -29.50
C PHE A 5 -2.72 1.39 -28.21
N TYR A 6 -3.49 2.41 -28.02
CA TYR A 6 -3.40 3.26 -26.85
C TYR A 6 -3.74 2.50 -25.58
N ILE A 7 -4.71 1.62 -25.64
CA ILE A 7 -5.10 0.82 -24.49
C ILE A 7 -3.99 -0.13 -24.08
N CYS A 8 -3.32 -0.72 -25.04
CA CYS A 8 -2.21 -1.61 -24.74
C CYS A 8 -1.10 -0.87 -24.01
N LEU A 9 -0.87 0.34 -24.39
CA LEU A 9 0.16 1.14 -23.78
C LEU A 9 -0.16 1.41 -22.33
N LEU A 10 -1.41 1.72 -22.04
CA LEU A 10 -1.82 1.97 -20.66
C LEU A 10 -1.67 0.74 -19.80
N ALA A 11 -2.07 -0.40 -20.31
CA ALA A 11 -1.94 -1.64 -19.56
C ALA A 11 -0.49 -1.93 -19.23
N PHE A 12 0.38 -1.65 -20.16
CA PHE A 12 1.79 -1.90 -19.96
C PHE A 12 2.38 -1.00 -18.87
N THR A 13 1.99 0.25 -18.83
CA THR A 13 2.55 1.18 -17.86
C THR A 13 2.11 0.92 -16.45
N SER A 14 1.04 0.16 -16.25
CA SER A 14 0.55 -0.11 -14.91
C SER A 14 1.20 -1.32 -14.26
N LEU A 15 2.07 -2.02 -14.99
CA LEU A 15 2.69 -3.22 -14.44
C LEU A 15 3.75 -2.89 -13.40
N GLY A 16 3.72 -3.63 -12.31
CA GLY A 16 4.84 -3.76 -11.39
C GLY A 16 4.83 -2.88 -10.17
N VAL A 17 4.32 -1.66 -10.23
CA VAL A 17 4.48 -0.73 -9.13
C VAL A 17 3.17 -0.23 -8.53
N GLY A 18 2.05 -0.48 -9.19
CA GLY A 18 0.77 0.00 -8.69
C GLY A 18 0.17 -0.91 -7.64
N ILE A 19 -0.93 -0.47 -7.09
CA ILE A 19 -1.71 -1.26 -6.15
C ILE A 19 -2.51 -2.29 -6.96
N PRO A 20 -2.53 -3.57 -6.55
CA PRO A 20 -3.34 -4.57 -7.24
C PRO A 20 -4.80 -4.16 -7.29
N ASP A 21 -5.44 -4.37 -8.44
CA ASP A 21 -6.83 -3.98 -8.61
C ASP A 21 -7.81 -5.10 -8.27
N SER A 22 -7.33 -6.19 -7.69
CA SER A 22 -8.19 -7.26 -7.22
C SER A 22 -7.62 -7.86 -5.94
N GLY A 23 -8.53 -8.24 -5.03
CA GLY A 23 -8.18 -8.87 -3.78
C GLY A 23 -7.73 -7.89 -2.71
N VAL A 24 -7.40 -8.43 -1.55
CA VAL A 24 -6.96 -7.64 -0.40
C VAL A 24 -5.46 -7.49 -0.43
N CYS A 25 -4.98 -6.25 -0.32
CA CYS A 25 -3.57 -5.95 -0.30
C CYS A 25 -3.28 -4.93 0.80
N VAL A 26 -2.28 -5.22 1.62
CA VAL A 26 -1.83 -4.30 2.65
C VAL A 26 -0.51 -3.71 2.19
N VAL A 27 -0.45 -2.38 2.11
CA VAL A 27 0.72 -1.69 1.58
C VAL A 27 1.31 -0.78 2.65
N GLU A 28 2.61 -0.93 2.87
CA GLU A 28 3.33 -0.01 3.72
C GLU A 28 4.04 1.02 2.84
N PHE A 29 3.67 2.27 2.99
CA PHE A 29 4.37 3.39 2.33
C PHE A 29 5.37 3.95 3.33
N ASN A 30 6.65 3.91 2.97
CA ASN A 30 7.70 4.44 3.83
C ASN A 30 8.76 5.08 2.94
N ALA A 31 9.79 5.60 3.55
CA ALA A 31 10.91 6.18 2.82
C ALA A 31 12.19 5.60 3.36
N SER A 32 13.23 5.54 2.53
CA SER A 32 14.48 4.89 2.92
C SER A 32 15.11 5.57 4.14
N PHE A 33 14.94 6.87 4.30
CA PHE A 33 15.50 7.55 5.47
C PHE A 33 14.82 7.12 6.77
N ASN A 34 13.66 6.48 6.69
CA ASN A 34 12.91 6.01 7.85
C ASN A 34 12.81 4.49 7.87
N ALA A 35 13.69 3.80 7.15
CA ALA A 35 13.62 2.36 6.99
C ALA A 35 13.69 1.60 8.33
N ALA A 36 14.38 2.18 9.31
CA ALA A 36 14.51 1.55 10.63
C ALA A 36 13.15 1.41 11.32
N ASN A 37 12.17 2.21 10.93
CA ASN A 37 10.82 2.15 11.51
C ASN A 37 9.81 1.41 10.62
N SER A 38 10.29 0.69 9.62
CA SER A 38 9.41 -0.16 8.83
C SER A 38 8.83 -1.27 9.70
N VAL A 39 7.57 -1.62 9.43
CA VAL A 39 6.95 -2.71 10.17
C VAL A 39 7.60 -4.03 9.77
N ASP A 40 7.74 -4.94 10.73
CA ASP A 40 8.41 -6.20 10.49
C ASP A 40 7.43 -7.37 10.34
N TRP A 41 6.14 -7.10 10.36
CA TRP A 41 5.11 -8.12 10.33
C TRP A 41 4.28 -8.13 9.05
N LEU A 42 4.67 -7.33 8.06
CA LEU A 42 3.86 -7.20 6.85
C LEU A 42 3.67 -8.54 6.14
N ASP A 43 4.72 -9.35 6.09
CA ASP A 43 4.67 -10.67 5.45
C ASP A 43 4.07 -11.74 6.33
N LYS A 44 3.70 -11.39 7.56
CA LYS A 44 3.06 -12.34 8.49
C LYS A 44 1.55 -12.22 8.50
N LEU A 45 1.00 -11.28 7.74
CA LEU A 45 -0.44 -11.14 7.63
C LEU A 45 -1.02 -12.28 6.81
N SER A 46 -2.25 -12.67 7.16
CA SER A 46 -2.96 -13.77 6.49
C SER A 46 -4.04 -13.22 5.57
N ASP A 47 -4.31 -13.98 4.50
CA ASP A 47 -5.44 -13.74 3.61
C ASP A 47 -5.35 -12.41 2.85
N CYS A 48 -4.13 -11.94 2.64
CA CYS A 48 -3.88 -10.73 1.88
C CYS A 48 -2.47 -10.76 1.32
N LYS A 49 -2.21 -9.85 0.39
CA LYS A 49 -0.85 -9.64 -0.12
C LYS A 49 -0.25 -8.49 0.67
N GLY A 50 1.06 -8.56 0.92
CA GLY A 50 1.79 -7.47 1.55
C GLY A 50 2.72 -6.84 0.53
N LYS A 51 2.85 -5.52 0.57
CA LYS A 51 3.70 -4.80 -0.37
C LYS A 51 4.30 -3.58 0.31
N ARG A 52 5.58 -3.31 0.03
CA ARG A 52 6.25 -2.11 0.50
C ARG A 52 6.53 -1.18 -0.67
N ILE A 53 6.27 0.10 -0.47
CA ILE A 53 6.52 1.11 -1.49
C ILE A 53 7.37 2.22 -0.85
N ASP A 54 8.48 2.55 -1.50
CA ASP A 54 9.32 3.67 -1.11
C ASP A 54 8.79 4.91 -1.83
N ILE A 55 8.25 5.85 -1.07
CA ILE A 55 7.62 7.03 -1.67
C ILE A 55 8.64 7.95 -2.35
N ALA A 56 9.91 7.85 -1.97
CA ALA A 56 10.93 8.64 -2.66
C ALA A 56 11.20 8.09 -4.05
N ALA A 57 11.08 6.77 -4.22
CA ALA A 57 11.24 6.13 -5.52
C ALA A 57 9.98 6.22 -6.35
N GLU A 58 8.82 6.35 -5.70
CA GLU A 58 7.51 6.34 -6.37
C GLU A 58 6.71 7.57 -5.98
N PRO A 59 7.18 8.77 -6.36
CA PRO A 59 6.48 10.00 -5.93
C PRO A 59 5.08 10.13 -6.48
N ALA A 60 4.79 9.52 -7.62
CA ALA A 60 3.45 9.54 -8.18
C ALA A 60 2.47 8.80 -7.28
N LEU A 61 2.90 7.67 -6.69
CA LEU A 61 2.07 6.92 -5.78
C LEU A 61 1.86 7.66 -4.46
N GLN A 62 2.90 8.35 -3.99
CA GLN A 62 2.78 9.18 -2.81
C GLN A 62 1.68 10.21 -2.99
N LYS A 63 1.66 10.86 -4.14
CA LYS A 63 0.68 11.90 -4.43
C LYS A 63 -0.71 11.32 -4.62
N GLU A 64 -0.78 10.23 -5.37
CA GLU A 64 -2.07 9.59 -5.67
C GLU A 64 -2.77 9.15 -4.38
N HIS A 65 -2.02 8.56 -3.46
CA HIS A 65 -2.58 8.02 -2.23
C HIS A 65 -2.48 8.98 -1.05
N LYS A 66 -2.01 10.21 -1.30
CA LYS A 66 -1.94 11.27 -0.31
C LYS A 66 -1.19 10.84 0.94
N ILE A 67 0.00 10.32 0.74
CA ILE A 67 0.84 9.89 1.86
C ILE A 67 1.55 11.13 2.41
N VAL A 68 1.21 11.51 3.63
CA VAL A 68 1.75 12.72 4.26
C VAL A 68 2.67 12.42 5.45
N VAL A 69 2.59 11.21 5.98
CA VAL A 69 3.49 10.77 7.05
C VAL A 69 3.98 9.38 6.71
N VAL A 70 5.13 8.99 7.23
CA VAL A 70 5.68 7.65 7.02
C VAL A 70 6.08 7.04 8.35
N PRO A 71 5.88 5.72 8.51
CA PRO A 71 5.18 4.87 7.57
C PRO A 71 3.67 5.07 7.62
N THR A 72 3.00 4.83 6.51
CA THR A 72 1.55 4.74 6.44
C THR A 72 1.22 3.36 5.89
N VAL A 73 0.37 2.64 6.58
CA VAL A 73 -0.08 1.31 6.14
C VAL A 73 -1.53 1.43 5.72
N ILE A 74 -1.82 1.03 4.49
CA ILE A 74 -3.17 1.10 3.95
C ILE A 74 -3.63 -0.28 3.55
N VAL A 75 -4.84 -0.62 3.95
CA VAL A 75 -5.50 -1.85 3.52
C VAL A 75 -6.36 -1.51 2.32
N PHE A 76 -6.08 -2.19 1.20
CA PHE A 76 -6.83 -2.02 -0.04
C PHE A 76 -7.65 -3.27 -0.31
N ASN A 77 -8.82 -3.07 -0.89
CA ASN A 77 -9.64 -4.17 -1.39
C ASN A 77 -10.05 -3.82 -2.81
N ASP A 78 -9.65 -4.67 -3.76
CA ASP A 78 -9.92 -4.46 -5.18
C ASP A 78 -9.47 -3.07 -5.64
N GLY A 79 -8.32 -2.64 -5.14
CA GLY A 79 -7.71 -1.38 -5.55
C GLY A 79 -8.20 -0.16 -4.79
N GLU A 80 -9.17 -0.32 -3.91
CA GLU A 80 -9.74 0.81 -3.17
C GLU A 80 -9.30 0.78 -1.72
N GLU A 81 -8.99 1.95 -1.20
CA GLU A 81 -8.58 2.08 0.20
C GLU A 81 -9.75 1.78 1.13
N VAL A 82 -9.53 0.87 2.08
CA VAL A 82 -10.52 0.50 3.07
C VAL A 82 -10.20 1.12 4.41
N GLU A 83 -8.95 1.05 4.81
CA GLU A 83 -8.53 1.59 6.10
C GLU A 83 -7.07 2.01 6.04
N ARG A 84 -6.74 3.03 6.81
CA ARG A 84 -5.41 3.63 6.79
C ARG A 84 -4.91 3.79 8.21
N PHE A 85 -3.66 3.37 8.43
CA PHE A 85 -2.98 3.50 9.72
C PHE A 85 -1.76 4.40 9.49
N GLN A 86 -1.70 5.53 10.21
CA GLN A 86 -0.65 6.52 9.99
C GLN A 86 0.28 6.59 11.18
N ALA A 87 1.54 6.90 10.89
CA ALA A 87 2.55 7.04 11.92
C ALA A 87 2.31 8.25 12.80
N ASN A 88 2.90 8.22 13.97
CA ASN A 88 2.91 9.36 14.89
C ASN A 88 3.98 10.37 14.46
N ILE A 89 4.14 11.43 15.26
CA ILE A 89 5.10 12.49 14.92
C ILE A 89 6.56 12.03 15.00
N MET A 90 6.79 10.87 15.61
CA MET A 90 8.14 10.27 15.68
C MET A 90 8.40 9.37 14.48
N MET A 91 7.50 9.36 13.51
CA MET A 91 7.58 8.51 12.32
C MET A 91 7.62 7.03 12.69
N GLN A 92 6.83 6.67 13.69
CA GLN A 92 6.67 5.29 14.13
C GLN A 92 5.21 4.91 14.07
N LEU A 93 4.91 3.75 13.51
CA LEU A 93 3.54 3.25 13.42
C LEU A 93 3.17 2.61 14.74
N GLU A 94 2.08 3.09 15.35
CA GLU A 94 1.61 2.53 16.60
C GLU A 94 0.63 1.38 16.40
N ALA A 95 0.04 1.28 15.22
CA ALA A 95 -0.86 0.19 14.91
C ALA A 95 -0.10 -1.13 14.93
N THR A 96 -0.75 -2.16 15.44
CA THR A 96 -0.13 -3.47 15.59
C THR A 96 -0.53 -4.39 14.44
N GLN A 97 0.21 -5.51 14.34
CA GLN A 97 -0.12 -6.54 13.37
C GLN A 97 -1.58 -6.99 13.55
N ASP A 98 -2.02 -7.17 14.80
CA ASP A 98 -3.37 -7.65 15.07
C ASP A 98 -4.43 -6.65 14.61
N GLU A 99 -4.17 -5.36 14.78
CA GLU A 99 -5.12 -4.35 14.34
C GLU A 99 -5.26 -4.34 12.83
N VAL A 100 -4.16 -4.48 12.12
CA VAL A 100 -4.19 -4.50 10.67
C VAL A 100 -4.82 -5.80 10.18
N GLN A 101 -4.49 -6.92 10.82
CA GLN A 101 -5.10 -8.20 10.47
C GLN A 101 -6.62 -8.16 10.68
N GLU A 102 -7.07 -7.49 11.73
CA GLU A 102 -8.50 -7.36 11.97
C GLU A 102 -9.20 -6.61 10.84
N ALA A 103 -8.55 -5.57 10.32
CA ALA A 103 -9.11 -4.83 9.19
C ALA A 103 -9.21 -5.71 7.95
N VAL A 104 -8.22 -6.58 7.72
CA VAL A 104 -8.26 -7.54 6.63
C VAL A 104 -9.41 -8.54 6.83
N ASP A 105 -9.52 -9.05 8.05
CA ASP A 105 -10.53 -10.06 8.36
C ASP A 105 -11.94 -9.52 8.17
N GLU A 106 -12.16 -8.26 8.45
CA GLU A 106 -13.47 -7.65 8.27
C GLU A 106 -13.89 -7.61 6.81
N ILE A 107 -12.94 -7.53 5.90
CA ILE A 107 -13.24 -7.50 4.47
C ILE A 107 -13.69 -8.87 3.98
N ILE A 108 -13.03 -9.91 4.47
CA ILE A 108 -13.24 -11.26 3.93
C ILE A 108 -14.30 -12.05 4.66
N MET A 109 -14.92 -11.47 5.68
CA MET A 109 -15.99 -12.15 6.42
C MET A 109 -17.29 -12.23 5.66
#